data_3c5dede83dd1e4733f396c23af88390d
#
_entry.id   3c5dede83dd1e4733f396c23af88390d
#
_cell.length_a   1.000
_cell.length_b   1.000
_cell.length_c   1.000
_cell.angle_alpha   90.00
_cell.angle_beta   90.00
_cell.angle_gamma   90.00
#
_symmetry.space_group_name_H-M   'P 1'
#
loop_
_entity.id
_entity.type
_entity.pdbx_description
1 polymer ?
#
loop_
_entity_poly.entity_id
_entity_poly.type
_entity_poly.pdbx_seq_one_letter_code
_entity_poly.pdbx_strand_id
1 'polypeptide(L)'
;MPSSSTFLSRFWFIPAALFLAVLVGVTWGNYRFAQENPGGNDFLVHWVGTRALLLEGTSPYSDEVAEQIQTLAYGRPARPGEHELRVAYPLYSQVFFLPFALIADYNLARALWMTALQGGLILLALYGLRLTGWRPGTWLLLIYFLFAVLWYHGLRPLINGNAVIFVAVLLAGAFLALRSGRDELAGILLAFSTVKPQVVILPVVFILFWTISHRRWRVLAWLAITLVLLTASMALFVPDWPLQNLREVLLYPEYNPPGTPGAVFSGWWPGMGERLGWGLTAVLGIILILEWLAARRKGFRWFFWTACLTLVMSQWIGIQTDPGNFVVLFIPLVLVFAVWEERWGQRGRWAILGIKLAIFAGLWALFIRTITDVGQPLQHPILFFPLPLFLIIALYWVRWWAIRPSRLAVEHLQAYDEL
;
A
#
# COMPACT_ATOMS: atom_id res chain seq x y z
N MET A 1 -11.10 46.18 26.87
CA MET A 1 -11.32 44.71 26.84
C MET A 1 -10.17 44.09 26.02
N PRO A 2 -9.27 43.31 26.62
CA PRO A 2 -8.20 42.67 25.84
C PRO A 2 -8.79 41.53 25.02
N SER A 3 -8.41 41.48 23.73
CA SER A 3 -8.93 40.57 22.74
C SER A 3 -8.67 39.11 23.09
N SER A 4 -9.70 38.27 23.01
CA SER A 4 -9.69 36.83 23.30
C SER A 4 -8.80 36.00 22.35
N SER A 5 -8.14 36.63 21.35
CA SER A 5 -7.29 35.97 20.35
C SER A 5 -5.90 35.59 20.85
N THR A 6 -5.39 36.24 21.89
CA THR A 6 -4.05 35.96 22.44
C THR A 6 -4.00 34.78 23.40
N PHE A 7 -5.15 34.36 23.96
CA PHE A 7 -5.21 33.23 24.90
C PHE A 7 -5.19 31.89 24.19
N LEU A 8 -5.83 31.77 23.02
CA LEU A 8 -5.84 30.55 22.21
C LEU A 8 -4.49 30.24 21.57
N SER A 9 -3.69 31.25 21.22
CA SER A 9 -2.38 31.05 20.57
C SER A 9 -1.34 30.43 21.52
N ARG A 10 -1.47 30.60 22.84
CA ARG A 10 -0.53 30.04 23.84
C ARG A 10 -0.71 28.53 24.08
N PHE A 11 -1.87 27.96 23.77
CA PHE A 11 -2.13 26.53 24.02
C PHE A 11 -1.67 25.61 22.87
N TRP A 12 -1.37 26.14 21.68
CA TRP A 12 -0.90 25.32 20.56
C TRP A 12 0.51 24.73 20.75
N PHE A 13 1.32 25.32 21.62
CA PHE A 13 2.67 24.79 21.91
C PHE A 13 2.65 23.45 22.64
N ILE A 14 1.67 23.19 23.49
CA ILE A 14 1.59 21.93 24.24
C ILE A 14 1.34 20.72 23.33
N PRO A 15 0.28 20.69 22.48
CA PRO A 15 0.08 19.57 21.56
C PRO A 15 1.20 19.45 20.52
N ALA A 16 1.80 20.55 20.08
CA ALA A 16 2.95 20.50 19.18
C ALA A 16 4.19 19.91 19.85
N ALA A 17 4.48 20.30 21.11
CA ALA A 17 5.57 19.74 21.90
C ALA A 17 5.37 18.25 22.20
N LEU A 18 4.13 17.84 22.54
CA LEU A 18 3.78 16.43 22.75
C LEU A 18 3.94 15.63 21.45
N PHE A 19 3.47 16.17 20.33
CA PHE A 19 3.64 15.53 19.03
C PHE A 19 5.13 15.34 18.68
N LEU A 20 5.94 16.39 18.88
CA LEU A 20 7.38 16.33 18.65
C LEU A 20 8.06 15.32 19.60
N ALA A 21 7.68 15.30 20.86
CA ALA A 21 8.22 14.34 21.84
C ALA A 21 7.88 12.89 21.46
N VAL A 22 6.65 12.63 21.00
CA VAL A 22 6.24 11.31 20.48
C VAL A 22 7.05 10.96 19.23
N LEU A 23 7.20 11.90 18.29
CA LEU A 23 7.96 11.68 17.06
C LEU A 23 9.43 11.35 17.37
N VAL A 24 10.06 12.09 18.27
CA VAL A 24 11.44 11.85 18.72
C VAL A 24 11.54 10.49 19.43
N GLY A 25 10.61 10.17 20.33
CA GLY A 25 10.59 8.90 21.05
C GLY A 25 10.42 7.70 20.13
N VAL A 26 9.53 7.80 19.16
CA VAL A 26 9.31 6.76 18.13
C VAL A 26 10.55 6.60 17.24
N THR A 27 11.14 7.71 16.79
CA THR A 27 12.36 7.66 15.97
C THR A 27 13.53 7.08 16.75
N TRP A 28 13.68 7.42 18.03
CA TRP A 28 14.70 6.84 18.89
C TRP A 28 14.50 5.33 19.07
N GLY A 29 13.26 4.88 19.31
CA GLY A 29 12.95 3.44 19.38
C GLY A 29 13.28 2.70 18.08
N ASN A 30 12.92 3.30 16.93
CA ASN A 30 13.27 2.77 15.61
C ASN A 30 14.80 2.74 15.38
N TYR A 31 15.53 3.75 15.87
CA TYR A 31 16.98 3.80 15.77
C TYR A 31 17.66 2.68 16.58
N ARG A 32 17.21 2.47 17.82
CA ARG A 32 17.65 1.35 18.65
C ARG A 32 17.37 0.01 17.99
N PHE A 33 16.15 -0.15 17.46
CA PHE A 33 15.77 -1.35 16.71
C PHE A 33 16.67 -1.56 15.48
N ALA A 34 16.95 -0.51 14.70
CA ALA A 34 17.80 -0.62 13.50
C ALA A 34 19.24 -1.02 13.83
N GLN A 35 19.79 -0.54 14.96
CA GLN A 35 21.12 -0.91 15.43
C GLN A 35 21.21 -2.38 15.85
N GLU A 36 20.18 -2.91 16.52
CA GLU A 36 20.15 -4.26 17.06
C GLU A 36 19.68 -5.31 16.01
N ASN A 37 18.96 -4.87 14.97
CA ASN A 37 18.37 -5.72 13.93
C ASN A 37 18.79 -5.27 12.54
N PRO A 38 19.93 -5.74 12.03
CA PRO A 38 20.34 -5.48 10.65
C PRO A 38 19.24 -5.88 9.65
N GLY A 39 19.16 -5.21 8.51
CA GLY A 39 18.17 -5.48 7.48
C GLY A 39 17.49 -4.20 6.98
N GLY A 40 16.18 -4.30 6.63
CA GLY A 40 15.49 -3.19 5.97
C GLY A 40 15.83 -3.14 4.48
N ASN A 41 15.97 -4.30 3.85
CA ASN A 41 16.52 -4.46 2.51
C ASN A 41 15.77 -3.63 1.46
N ASP A 42 14.44 -3.48 1.56
CA ASP A 42 13.69 -2.62 0.64
C ASP A 42 14.11 -1.14 0.76
N PHE A 43 14.40 -0.68 1.99
CA PHE A 43 14.92 0.68 2.18
C PHE A 43 16.39 0.78 1.76
N LEU A 44 17.22 -0.20 2.11
CA LEU A 44 18.65 -0.22 1.79
C LEU A 44 18.89 -0.04 0.28
N VAL A 45 18.19 -0.82 -0.53
CA VAL A 45 18.27 -0.76 -2.00
C VAL A 45 18.04 0.66 -2.52
N HIS A 46 17.00 1.30 -2.03
CA HIS A 46 16.66 2.66 -2.48
C HIS A 46 17.53 3.73 -1.84
N TRP A 47 17.97 3.56 -0.59
CA TRP A 47 18.88 4.49 0.08
C TRP A 47 20.23 4.53 -0.64
N VAL A 48 20.84 3.37 -0.94
CA VAL A 48 22.10 3.29 -1.69
C VAL A 48 21.91 3.81 -3.11
N GLY A 49 20.88 3.35 -3.83
CA GLY A 49 20.63 3.79 -5.20
C GLY A 49 20.42 5.31 -5.32
N THR A 50 19.69 5.92 -4.35
CA THR A 50 19.52 7.38 -4.34
C THR A 50 20.83 8.11 -4.04
N ARG A 51 21.66 7.59 -3.14
CA ARG A 51 22.99 8.16 -2.83
C ARG A 51 23.94 8.10 -4.02
N ALA A 52 24.00 6.93 -4.68
CA ALA A 52 24.81 6.77 -5.89
C ALA A 52 24.42 7.79 -6.98
N LEU A 53 23.11 7.99 -7.19
CA LEU A 53 22.63 8.99 -8.14
C LEU A 53 23.01 10.42 -7.76
N LEU A 54 22.85 10.79 -6.47
CA LEU A 54 23.02 12.17 -6.01
C LEU A 54 24.49 12.57 -5.80
N LEU A 55 25.29 11.66 -5.25
CA LEU A 55 26.66 11.95 -4.80
C LEU A 55 27.71 11.56 -5.83
N GLU A 56 27.42 10.52 -6.63
CA GLU A 56 28.36 9.91 -7.55
C GLU A 56 27.95 10.07 -9.02
N GLY A 57 26.69 10.51 -9.28
CA GLY A 57 26.15 10.58 -10.63
C GLY A 57 25.95 9.22 -11.31
N THR A 58 26.01 8.12 -10.52
CA THR A 58 25.91 6.75 -11.02
C THR A 58 24.46 6.33 -11.08
N SER A 59 24.06 5.63 -12.17
CA SER A 59 22.70 5.12 -12.30
C SER A 59 22.37 4.11 -11.21
N PRO A 60 21.22 4.23 -10.51
CA PRO A 60 20.79 3.25 -9.51
C PRO A 60 20.59 1.84 -10.05
N TYR A 61 20.45 1.71 -11.39
CA TYR A 61 20.26 0.41 -12.06
C TYR A 61 21.56 -0.26 -12.50
N SER A 62 22.72 0.36 -12.22
CA SER A 62 24.02 -0.20 -12.61
C SER A 62 24.38 -1.43 -11.78
N ASP A 63 25.17 -2.32 -12.36
CA ASP A 63 25.69 -3.50 -11.67
C ASP A 63 26.59 -3.11 -10.48
N GLU A 64 27.35 -2.01 -10.63
CA GLU A 64 28.19 -1.45 -9.57
C GLU A 64 27.38 -1.08 -8.31
N VAL A 65 26.22 -0.41 -8.49
CA VAL A 65 25.32 -0.06 -7.38
C VAL A 65 24.69 -1.33 -6.78
N ALA A 66 24.33 -2.31 -7.60
CA ALA A 66 23.82 -3.58 -7.11
C ALA A 66 24.87 -4.32 -6.25
N GLU A 67 26.13 -4.36 -6.66
CA GLU A 67 27.23 -4.95 -5.89
C GLU A 67 27.49 -4.21 -4.57
N GLN A 68 27.41 -2.88 -4.55
CA GLN A 68 27.48 -2.08 -3.33
C GLN A 68 26.35 -2.45 -2.35
N ILE A 69 25.12 -2.58 -2.83
CA ILE A 69 23.96 -2.98 -2.01
C ILE A 69 24.17 -4.38 -1.44
N GLN A 70 24.59 -5.33 -2.29
CA GLN A 70 24.85 -6.72 -1.89
C GLN A 70 25.96 -6.82 -0.85
N THR A 71 27.02 -6.05 -1.03
CA THR A 71 28.14 -6.00 -0.08
C THR A 71 27.70 -5.47 1.28
N LEU A 72 26.82 -4.45 1.31
CA LEU A 72 26.27 -3.94 2.55
C LEU A 72 25.29 -4.93 3.22
N ALA A 73 24.52 -5.68 2.43
CA ALA A 73 23.52 -6.61 2.94
C ALA A 73 24.11 -7.98 3.32
N TYR A 74 25.04 -8.50 2.50
CA TYR A 74 25.57 -9.87 2.62
C TYR A 74 27.05 -9.92 3.02
N GLY A 75 27.74 -8.78 3.04
CA GLY A 75 29.22 -8.74 3.18
C GLY A 75 29.97 -9.21 1.93
N ARG A 76 29.27 -9.50 0.83
CA ARG A 76 29.79 -10.04 -0.43
C ARG A 76 28.78 -9.86 -1.57
N PRO A 77 29.15 -10.04 -2.83
CA PRO A 77 28.18 -10.18 -3.92
C PRO A 77 27.21 -11.35 -3.70
N ALA A 78 26.01 -11.24 -4.25
CA ALA A 78 24.98 -12.28 -4.17
C ALA A 78 25.45 -13.56 -4.88
N ARG A 79 25.13 -14.72 -4.31
CA ARG A 79 25.38 -16.02 -4.93
C ARG A 79 24.23 -16.40 -5.87
N PRO A 80 24.47 -17.30 -6.82
CA PRO A 80 23.38 -17.86 -7.63
C PRO A 80 22.24 -18.39 -6.75
N GLY A 81 21.01 -17.93 -7.00
CA GLY A 81 19.81 -18.28 -6.24
C GLY A 81 19.52 -17.42 -5.00
N GLU A 82 20.39 -16.48 -4.65
CA GLU A 82 20.12 -15.43 -3.66
C GLU A 82 19.46 -14.22 -4.32
N HIS A 83 18.74 -13.42 -3.53
CA HIS A 83 18.11 -12.19 -4.02
C HIS A 83 19.19 -11.15 -4.39
N GLU A 84 19.17 -10.66 -5.62
CA GLU A 84 20.21 -9.74 -6.14
C GLU A 84 20.11 -8.32 -5.58
N LEU A 85 19.07 -7.96 -4.84
CA LEU A 85 18.88 -6.64 -4.22
C LEU A 85 19.08 -5.47 -5.19
N ARG A 86 18.55 -5.57 -6.40
CA ARG A 86 18.65 -4.51 -7.43
C ARG A 86 17.51 -3.50 -7.29
N VAL A 87 17.76 -2.26 -7.72
CA VAL A 87 16.71 -1.22 -7.79
C VAL A 87 15.77 -1.54 -8.94
N ALA A 88 14.52 -1.90 -8.64
CA ALA A 88 13.52 -2.25 -9.66
C ALA A 88 12.36 -1.23 -9.77
N TYR A 89 12.32 -0.21 -8.90
CA TYR A 89 11.30 0.84 -8.99
C TYR A 89 11.64 1.86 -10.06
N PRO A 90 10.62 2.55 -10.66
CA PRO A 90 10.86 3.67 -11.56
C PRO A 90 11.75 4.74 -10.92
N LEU A 91 12.63 5.37 -11.69
CA LEU A 91 13.63 6.31 -11.15
C LEU A 91 13.00 7.46 -10.36
N TYR A 92 11.82 7.93 -10.74
CA TYR A 92 11.12 8.98 -10.00
C TYR A 92 10.69 8.56 -8.58
N SER A 93 10.74 7.28 -8.24
CA SER A 93 10.52 6.81 -6.87
C SER A 93 11.57 7.36 -5.90
N GLN A 94 12.75 7.72 -6.38
CA GLN A 94 13.84 8.24 -5.56
C GLN A 94 13.46 9.55 -4.84
N VAL A 95 12.46 10.28 -5.33
CA VAL A 95 11.92 11.48 -4.65
C VAL A 95 11.46 11.17 -3.21
N PHE A 96 10.93 9.98 -2.94
CA PHE A 96 10.53 9.57 -1.58
C PHE A 96 11.72 9.28 -0.67
N PHE A 97 12.83 8.81 -1.24
CA PHE A 97 14.02 8.42 -0.50
C PHE A 97 15.04 9.56 -0.35
N LEU A 98 14.90 10.62 -1.16
CA LEU A 98 15.83 11.74 -1.22
C LEU A 98 16.16 12.36 0.15
N PRO A 99 15.19 12.71 1.03
CA PRO A 99 15.51 13.31 2.32
C PRO A 99 16.33 12.38 3.23
N PHE A 100 16.13 11.07 3.11
CA PHE A 100 16.80 10.05 3.92
C PHE A 100 18.15 9.67 3.34
N ALA A 101 18.32 9.71 2.03
CA ALA A 101 19.57 9.43 1.34
C ALA A 101 20.66 10.49 1.64
N LEU A 102 20.28 11.71 2.02
CA LEU A 102 21.21 12.74 2.47
C LEU A 102 21.84 12.43 3.83
N ILE A 103 21.28 11.52 4.60
CA ILE A 103 21.79 11.09 5.92
C ILE A 103 22.78 9.96 5.70
N ALA A 104 24.02 10.17 6.12
CA ALA A 104 25.12 9.22 5.90
C ALA A 104 25.00 7.96 6.79
N ASP A 105 24.49 8.10 8.02
CA ASP A 105 24.24 6.97 8.92
C ASP A 105 23.00 6.21 8.49
N TYR A 106 23.18 4.96 8.04
CA TYR A 106 22.10 4.10 7.57
C TYR A 106 21.05 3.82 8.64
N ASN A 107 21.47 3.57 9.88
CA ASN A 107 20.54 3.24 10.95
C ASN A 107 19.66 4.43 11.31
N LEU A 108 20.20 5.65 11.29
CA LEU A 108 19.42 6.87 11.49
C LEU A 108 18.48 7.13 10.31
N ALA A 109 18.96 6.99 9.08
CA ALA A 109 18.15 7.13 7.88
C ALA A 109 16.98 6.12 7.88
N ARG A 110 17.26 4.84 8.20
CA ARG A 110 16.26 3.77 8.34
C ARG A 110 15.26 4.08 9.46
N ALA A 111 15.72 4.56 10.61
CA ALA A 111 14.84 4.90 11.73
C ALA A 111 13.84 6.02 11.36
N LEU A 112 14.31 7.07 10.71
CA LEU A 112 13.48 8.17 10.23
C LEU A 112 12.49 7.70 9.16
N TRP A 113 12.93 6.84 8.23
CA TRP A 113 12.07 6.22 7.24
C TRP A 113 10.98 5.35 7.88
N MET A 114 11.32 4.50 8.84
CA MET A 114 10.36 3.70 9.61
C MET A 114 9.34 4.60 10.33
N THR A 115 9.79 5.70 10.92
CA THR A 115 8.90 6.68 11.58
C THR A 115 7.93 7.30 10.57
N ALA A 116 8.40 7.64 9.38
CA ALA A 116 7.55 8.15 8.30
C ALA A 116 6.54 7.09 7.83
N LEU A 117 6.94 5.82 7.71
CA LEU A 117 6.05 4.71 7.37
C LEU A 117 4.99 4.46 8.45
N GLN A 118 5.34 4.57 9.74
CA GLN A 118 4.37 4.49 10.85
C GLN A 118 3.34 5.60 10.75
N GLY A 119 3.78 6.84 10.47
CA GLY A 119 2.88 7.95 10.16
C GLY A 119 1.97 7.65 8.96
N GLY A 120 2.53 7.01 7.93
CA GLY A 120 1.78 6.54 6.76
C GLY A 120 0.69 5.52 7.12
N LEU A 121 0.97 4.55 7.99
CA LEU A 121 -0.04 3.57 8.46
C LEU A 121 -1.18 4.24 9.24
N ILE A 122 -0.85 5.20 10.11
CA ILE A 122 -1.86 5.99 10.84
C ILE A 122 -2.70 6.81 9.85
N LEU A 123 -2.06 7.45 8.87
CA LEU A 123 -2.76 8.24 7.85
C LEU A 123 -3.66 7.35 6.96
N LEU A 124 -3.19 6.16 6.58
CA LEU A 124 -3.98 5.17 5.86
C LEU A 124 -5.23 4.76 6.66
N ALA A 125 -5.06 4.53 7.97
CA ALA A 125 -6.17 4.24 8.87
C ALA A 125 -7.17 5.39 8.93
N LEU A 126 -6.72 6.64 9.08
CA LEU A 126 -7.58 7.82 9.04
C LEU A 126 -8.32 7.96 7.70
N TYR A 127 -7.64 7.69 6.59
CA TYR A 127 -8.27 7.72 5.26
C TYR A 127 -9.32 6.62 5.10
N GLY A 128 -9.06 5.42 5.65
CA GLY A 128 -10.04 4.33 5.68
C GLY A 128 -11.33 4.73 6.40
N LEU A 129 -11.23 5.35 7.58
CA LEU A 129 -12.39 5.87 8.31
C LEU A 129 -13.15 6.94 7.50
N ARG A 130 -12.41 7.86 6.87
CA ARG A 130 -13.02 8.92 6.06
C ARG A 130 -13.71 8.37 4.81
N LEU A 131 -13.08 7.41 4.11
CA LEU A 131 -13.64 6.81 2.88
C LEU A 131 -14.94 6.06 3.14
N THR A 132 -15.01 5.34 4.27
CA THR A 132 -16.17 4.54 4.62
C THR A 132 -17.23 5.32 5.40
N GLY A 133 -16.85 6.45 6.02
CA GLY A 133 -17.67 7.16 6.99
C GLY A 133 -17.84 6.42 8.31
N TRP A 134 -17.03 5.38 8.54
CA TRP A 134 -17.09 4.57 9.74
C TRP A 134 -16.70 5.37 11.01
N ARG A 135 -17.51 5.25 12.05
CA ARG A 135 -17.33 5.93 13.34
C ARG A 135 -17.38 4.92 14.48
N PRO A 136 -16.33 4.08 14.62
CA PRO A 136 -16.30 3.10 15.70
C PRO A 136 -16.24 3.79 17.07
N GLY A 137 -16.81 3.14 18.10
CA GLY A 137 -16.66 3.60 19.48
C GLY A 137 -15.19 3.58 19.93
N THR A 138 -14.87 4.32 21.01
CA THR A 138 -13.49 4.61 21.46
C THR A 138 -12.60 3.37 21.57
N TRP A 139 -13.10 2.29 22.16
CA TRP A 139 -12.33 1.05 22.30
C TRP A 139 -12.02 0.39 20.95
N LEU A 140 -13.03 0.31 20.07
CA LEU A 140 -12.84 -0.26 18.75
C LEU A 140 -11.93 0.61 17.89
N LEU A 141 -11.95 1.92 18.07
CA LEU A 141 -11.06 2.88 17.44
C LEU A 141 -9.61 2.68 17.87
N LEU A 142 -9.36 2.50 19.17
CA LEU A 142 -8.02 2.21 19.69
C LEU A 142 -7.48 0.90 19.07
N ILE A 143 -8.27 -0.16 19.15
CA ILE A 143 -7.90 -1.47 18.55
C ILE A 143 -7.69 -1.35 17.05
N TYR A 144 -8.47 -0.50 16.37
CA TYR A 144 -8.33 -0.26 14.94
C TYR A 144 -6.97 0.34 14.57
N PHE A 145 -6.50 1.37 15.28
CA PHE A 145 -5.18 1.96 15.03
C PHE A 145 -4.04 1.03 15.43
N LEU A 146 -4.15 0.33 16.55
CA LEU A 146 -3.16 -0.68 16.93
C LEU A 146 -3.07 -1.79 15.89
N PHE A 147 -4.21 -2.28 15.40
CA PHE A 147 -4.26 -3.27 14.36
C PHE A 147 -3.63 -2.76 13.05
N ALA A 148 -3.92 -1.52 12.64
CA ALA A 148 -3.35 -0.94 11.42
C ALA A 148 -1.82 -0.93 11.39
N VAL A 149 -1.19 -0.74 12.55
CA VAL A 149 0.28 -0.71 12.67
C VAL A 149 0.86 -2.11 12.88
N LEU A 150 0.23 -2.94 13.73
CA LEU A 150 0.84 -4.17 14.25
C LEU A 150 0.47 -5.44 13.49
N TRP A 151 -0.55 -5.41 12.61
CA TRP A 151 -0.88 -6.59 11.82
C TRP A 151 0.26 -6.94 10.84
N TYR A 152 0.31 -8.19 10.42
CA TYR A 152 1.40 -8.71 9.62
C TYR A 152 1.74 -7.84 8.39
N HIS A 153 0.73 -7.47 7.59
CA HIS A 153 0.92 -6.66 6.39
C HIS A 153 1.13 -5.15 6.66
N GLY A 154 1.06 -4.69 7.90
CA GLY A 154 1.49 -3.35 8.32
C GLY A 154 2.92 -3.36 8.82
N LEU A 155 3.21 -4.24 9.79
CA LEU A 155 4.50 -4.26 10.49
C LEU A 155 5.62 -4.84 9.62
N ARG A 156 5.35 -5.87 8.81
CA ARG A 156 6.38 -6.49 7.96
C ARG A 156 6.96 -5.52 6.92
N PRO A 157 6.15 -4.84 6.08
CA PRO A 157 6.66 -3.83 5.16
C PRO A 157 7.29 -2.63 5.87
N LEU A 158 6.84 -2.27 7.07
CA LEU A 158 7.46 -1.21 7.89
C LEU A 158 8.89 -1.59 8.28
N ILE A 159 9.11 -2.80 8.84
CA ILE A 159 10.44 -3.28 9.25
C ILE A 159 11.37 -3.39 8.05
N ASN A 160 10.87 -3.88 6.92
CA ASN A 160 11.64 -4.01 5.68
C ASN A 160 11.88 -2.67 4.96
N GLY A 161 11.15 -1.63 5.37
CA GLY A 161 11.25 -0.28 4.78
C GLY A 161 10.59 -0.14 3.43
N ASN A 162 9.54 -0.93 3.17
CA ASN A 162 8.86 -0.98 1.87
C ASN A 162 7.96 0.24 1.64
N ALA A 163 8.17 0.96 0.55
CA ALA A 163 7.41 2.15 0.17
C ALA A 163 5.93 1.90 -0.14
N VAL A 164 5.48 0.63 -0.20
CA VAL A 164 4.07 0.28 -0.47
C VAL A 164 3.09 0.92 0.52
N ILE A 165 3.53 1.23 1.73
CA ILE A 165 2.71 1.95 2.72
C ILE A 165 2.33 3.34 2.18
N PHE A 166 3.28 4.08 1.58
CA PHE A 166 2.97 5.35 0.93
C PHE A 166 2.10 5.18 -0.31
N VAL A 167 2.32 4.11 -1.09
CA VAL A 167 1.45 3.78 -2.23
C VAL A 167 0.00 3.58 -1.78
N ALA A 168 -0.22 2.87 -0.68
CA ALA A 168 -1.55 2.69 -0.09
C ALA A 168 -2.17 4.03 0.37
N VAL A 169 -1.37 4.91 0.99
CA VAL A 169 -1.80 6.27 1.40
C VAL A 169 -2.17 7.12 0.19
N LEU A 170 -1.33 7.13 -0.85
CA LEU A 170 -1.57 7.90 -2.08
C LEU A 170 -2.84 7.43 -2.80
N LEU A 171 -3.04 6.12 -2.88
CA LEU A 171 -4.24 5.54 -3.48
C LEU A 171 -5.51 5.87 -2.67
N ALA A 172 -5.46 5.73 -1.34
CA ALA A 172 -6.56 6.12 -0.47
C ALA A 172 -6.86 7.63 -0.56
N GLY A 173 -5.82 8.45 -0.64
CA GLY A 173 -5.90 9.89 -0.89
C GLY A 173 -6.54 10.21 -2.23
N ALA A 174 -6.20 9.48 -3.29
CA ALA A 174 -6.81 9.61 -4.60
C ALA A 174 -8.32 9.28 -4.56
N PHE A 175 -8.73 8.23 -3.85
CA PHE A 175 -10.15 7.93 -3.63
C PHE A 175 -10.88 9.06 -2.90
N LEU A 176 -10.27 9.66 -1.87
CA LEU A 176 -10.84 10.81 -1.16
C LEU A 176 -10.94 12.05 -2.06
N ALA A 177 -9.92 12.32 -2.88
CA ALA A 177 -9.93 13.40 -3.84
C ALA A 177 -11.04 13.21 -4.89
N LEU A 178 -11.20 12.00 -5.43
CA LEU A 178 -12.28 11.66 -6.35
C LEU A 178 -13.66 11.85 -5.71
N ARG A 179 -13.83 11.41 -4.46
CA ARG A 179 -15.08 11.59 -3.71
C ARG A 179 -15.43 13.07 -3.51
N SER A 180 -14.41 13.91 -3.32
CA SER A 180 -14.57 15.35 -3.07
C SER A 180 -14.59 16.19 -4.35
N GLY A 181 -14.56 15.59 -5.55
CA GLY A 181 -14.53 16.30 -6.82
C GLY A 181 -13.21 17.02 -7.13
N ARG A 182 -12.12 16.70 -6.42
CA ARG A 182 -10.77 17.29 -6.62
C ARG A 182 -10.00 16.47 -7.64
N ASP A 183 -10.35 16.61 -8.91
CA ASP A 183 -9.86 15.80 -10.01
C ASP A 183 -8.35 15.94 -10.24
N GLU A 184 -7.83 17.16 -10.13
CA GLU A 184 -6.41 17.45 -10.30
C GLU A 184 -5.58 16.72 -9.25
N LEU A 185 -5.98 16.84 -7.98
CA LEU A 185 -5.31 16.15 -6.87
C LEU A 185 -5.39 14.63 -7.03
N ALA A 186 -6.53 14.11 -7.48
CA ALA A 186 -6.68 12.69 -7.72
C ALA A 186 -5.67 12.19 -8.78
N GLY A 187 -5.55 12.90 -9.91
CA GLY A 187 -4.59 12.59 -10.97
C GLY A 187 -3.14 12.61 -10.48
N ILE A 188 -2.76 13.65 -9.72
CA ILE A 188 -1.41 13.77 -9.13
C ILE A 188 -1.12 12.60 -8.19
N LEU A 189 -2.03 12.30 -7.25
CA LEU A 189 -1.84 11.22 -6.29
C LEU A 189 -1.76 9.83 -6.95
N LEU A 190 -2.54 9.62 -8.03
CA LEU A 190 -2.46 8.40 -8.83
C LEU A 190 -1.10 8.29 -9.53
N ALA A 191 -0.57 9.38 -10.08
CA ALA A 191 0.75 9.38 -10.70
C ALA A 191 1.84 8.99 -9.70
N PHE A 192 1.85 9.60 -8.52
CA PHE A 192 2.81 9.23 -7.47
C PHE A 192 2.60 7.80 -6.96
N SER A 193 1.40 7.24 -6.99
CA SER A 193 1.18 5.84 -6.60
C SER A 193 1.87 4.84 -7.53
N THR A 194 2.18 5.23 -8.77
CA THR A 194 2.85 4.36 -9.76
C THR A 194 4.32 4.09 -9.46
N VAL A 195 4.87 4.59 -8.35
CA VAL A 195 6.22 4.20 -7.88
C VAL A 195 6.31 2.69 -7.61
N LYS A 196 5.15 2.04 -7.42
CA LYS A 196 5.05 0.58 -7.33
C LYS A 196 3.95 0.09 -8.27
N PRO A 197 4.21 0.08 -9.60
CA PRO A 197 3.18 -0.11 -10.60
C PRO A 197 2.46 -1.46 -10.51
N GLN A 198 3.17 -2.52 -10.12
CA GLN A 198 2.58 -3.86 -9.96
C GLN A 198 1.43 -3.92 -8.94
N VAL A 199 1.39 -3.01 -7.99
CA VAL A 199 0.33 -2.96 -6.97
C VAL A 199 -0.89 -2.17 -7.44
N VAL A 200 -0.66 -1.13 -8.27
CA VAL A 200 -1.69 -0.12 -8.58
C VAL A 200 -2.18 -0.13 -10.02
N ILE A 201 -1.53 -0.84 -10.93
CA ILE A 201 -1.85 -0.75 -12.37
C ILE A 201 -3.32 -1.05 -12.66
N LEU A 202 -3.89 -2.13 -12.13
CA LEU A 202 -5.29 -2.46 -12.35
C LEU A 202 -6.25 -1.49 -11.65
N PRO A 203 -6.04 -1.11 -10.37
CA PRO A 203 -6.77 -0.01 -9.75
C PRO A 203 -6.74 1.29 -10.55
N VAL A 204 -5.58 1.71 -11.06
CA VAL A 204 -5.46 2.92 -11.89
C VAL A 204 -6.25 2.78 -13.19
N VAL A 205 -6.13 1.66 -13.90
CA VAL A 205 -6.91 1.39 -15.12
C VAL A 205 -8.42 1.45 -14.84
N PHE A 206 -8.88 0.84 -13.74
CA PHE A 206 -10.28 0.92 -13.33
C PHE A 206 -10.72 2.35 -13.02
N ILE A 207 -9.91 3.10 -12.27
CA ILE A 207 -10.21 4.50 -11.93
C ILE A 207 -10.33 5.33 -13.21
N LEU A 208 -9.42 5.17 -14.15
CA LEU A 208 -9.46 5.86 -15.44
C LEU A 208 -10.71 5.48 -16.24
N PHE A 209 -11.04 4.20 -16.31
CA PHE A 209 -12.25 3.72 -16.96
C PHE A 209 -13.51 4.38 -16.35
N TRP A 210 -13.60 4.43 -15.02
CA TRP A 210 -14.73 5.05 -14.34
C TRP A 210 -14.77 6.57 -14.54
N THR A 211 -13.63 7.27 -14.40
CA THR A 211 -13.54 8.74 -14.57
C THR A 211 -13.84 9.18 -15.99
N ILE A 212 -13.38 8.43 -17.00
CA ILE A 212 -13.73 8.66 -18.41
C ILE A 212 -15.23 8.48 -18.62
N SER A 213 -15.85 7.46 -18.01
CA SER A 213 -17.30 7.24 -18.12
C SER A 213 -18.13 8.37 -17.52
N HIS A 214 -17.57 9.14 -16.57
CA HIS A 214 -18.16 10.32 -15.94
C HIS A 214 -17.69 11.64 -16.57
N ARG A 215 -16.91 11.60 -17.68
CA ARG A 215 -16.34 12.78 -18.35
C ARG A 215 -15.41 13.62 -17.44
N ARG A 216 -14.79 13.01 -16.44
CA ARG A 216 -13.84 13.65 -15.51
C ARG A 216 -12.42 13.65 -16.11
N TRP A 217 -12.28 14.28 -17.28
CA TRP A 217 -11.03 14.30 -18.06
C TRP A 217 -9.83 14.91 -17.32
N ARG A 218 -10.10 15.77 -16.34
CA ARG A 218 -9.04 16.40 -15.52
C ARG A 218 -8.20 15.36 -14.77
N VAL A 219 -8.82 14.25 -14.29
CA VAL A 219 -8.07 13.17 -13.63
C VAL A 219 -7.03 12.57 -14.58
N LEU A 220 -7.44 12.24 -15.80
CA LEU A 220 -6.54 11.69 -16.82
C LEU A 220 -5.45 12.69 -17.22
N ALA A 221 -5.82 13.95 -17.44
CA ALA A 221 -4.87 15.00 -17.82
C ALA A 221 -3.80 15.22 -16.75
N TRP A 222 -4.17 15.36 -15.48
CA TRP A 222 -3.22 15.57 -14.39
C TRP A 222 -2.39 14.32 -14.07
N LEU A 223 -2.95 13.12 -14.23
CA LEU A 223 -2.17 11.90 -14.18
C LEU A 223 -1.07 11.91 -15.25
N ALA A 224 -1.45 12.17 -16.52
CA ALA A 224 -0.52 12.17 -17.64
C ALA A 224 0.55 13.28 -17.49
N ILE A 225 0.14 14.51 -17.19
CA ILE A 225 1.06 15.65 -16.98
C ILE A 225 2.06 15.30 -15.86
N THR A 226 1.58 14.81 -14.73
CA THR A 226 2.45 14.47 -13.60
C THR A 226 3.42 13.36 -13.96
N LEU A 227 2.97 12.29 -14.63
CA LEU A 227 3.86 11.22 -15.08
C LEU A 227 4.91 11.71 -16.09
N VAL A 228 4.51 12.56 -17.04
CA VAL A 228 5.46 13.16 -18.00
C VAL A 228 6.50 14.02 -17.26
N LEU A 229 6.07 14.85 -16.33
CA LEU A 229 7.00 15.68 -15.54
C LEU A 229 7.94 14.83 -14.68
N LEU A 230 7.44 13.80 -14.00
CA LEU A 230 8.26 12.88 -13.22
C LEU A 230 9.27 12.13 -14.10
N THR A 231 8.82 11.64 -15.26
CA THR A 231 9.67 10.90 -16.19
C THR A 231 10.73 11.81 -16.79
N ALA A 232 10.34 12.99 -17.27
CA ALA A 232 11.26 13.95 -17.91
C ALA A 232 12.27 14.52 -16.92
N SER A 233 11.87 14.84 -15.69
CA SER A 233 12.79 15.34 -14.66
C SER A 233 13.89 14.32 -14.33
N MET A 234 13.56 13.03 -14.27
CA MET A 234 14.55 11.99 -14.00
C MET A 234 15.43 11.68 -15.21
N ALA A 235 14.92 11.88 -16.43
CA ALA A 235 15.72 11.74 -17.65
C ALA A 235 16.84 12.79 -17.78
N LEU A 236 16.76 13.89 -17.04
CA LEU A 236 17.86 14.86 -16.94
C LEU A 236 19.08 14.28 -16.21
N PHE A 237 18.90 13.33 -15.33
CA PHE A 237 19.98 12.67 -14.56
C PHE A 237 20.42 11.38 -15.21
N VAL A 238 19.49 10.56 -15.66
CA VAL A 238 19.73 9.27 -16.34
C VAL A 238 18.84 9.23 -17.58
N PRO A 239 19.33 9.63 -18.77
CA PRO A 239 18.51 9.81 -19.97
C PRO A 239 17.75 8.58 -20.41
N ASP A 240 18.34 7.40 -20.28
CA ASP A 240 17.79 6.11 -20.70
C ASP A 240 17.17 5.29 -19.54
N TRP A 241 16.93 5.93 -18.39
CA TRP A 241 16.38 5.25 -17.20
C TRP A 241 15.13 4.40 -17.48
N PRO A 242 14.18 4.78 -18.37
CA PRO A 242 13.01 3.93 -18.60
C PRO A 242 13.37 2.57 -19.18
N LEU A 243 14.42 2.50 -20.03
CA LEU A 243 14.91 1.24 -20.59
C LEU A 243 15.67 0.42 -19.53
N GLN A 244 16.49 1.09 -18.70
CA GLN A 244 17.19 0.42 -17.61
C GLN A 244 16.18 -0.14 -16.59
N ASN A 245 15.16 0.63 -16.22
CA ASN A 245 14.10 0.15 -15.32
C ASN A 245 13.32 -1.03 -15.92
N LEU A 246 12.99 -0.96 -17.23
CA LEU A 246 12.30 -2.05 -17.91
C LEU A 246 13.14 -3.33 -17.86
N ARG A 247 14.45 -3.25 -18.09
CA ARG A 247 15.36 -4.38 -17.96
C ARG A 247 15.28 -5.00 -16.57
N GLU A 248 15.39 -4.19 -15.51
CA GLU A 248 15.32 -4.66 -14.12
C GLU A 248 13.96 -5.31 -13.79
N VAL A 249 12.86 -4.74 -14.30
CA VAL A 249 11.52 -5.31 -14.10
C VAL A 249 11.38 -6.67 -14.79
N LEU A 250 11.98 -6.85 -15.97
CA LEU A 250 11.96 -8.13 -16.69
C LEU A 250 12.84 -9.20 -16.03
N LEU A 251 13.96 -8.81 -15.42
CA LEU A 251 14.86 -9.71 -14.69
C LEU A 251 14.33 -10.06 -13.30
N TYR A 252 13.46 -9.21 -12.74
CA TYR A 252 12.98 -9.32 -11.35
C TYR A 252 12.43 -10.70 -10.96
N PRO A 253 11.65 -11.43 -11.80
CA PRO A 253 11.16 -12.76 -11.47
C PRO A 253 12.26 -13.84 -11.35
N GLU A 254 13.44 -13.63 -11.93
CA GLU A 254 14.51 -14.64 -11.94
C GLU A 254 15.19 -14.80 -10.59
N TYR A 255 15.26 -13.73 -9.80
CA TYR A 255 15.93 -13.70 -8.49
C TYR A 255 14.97 -13.44 -7.31
N ASN A 256 13.66 -13.37 -7.55
CA ASN A 256 12.66 -13.19 -6.50
C ASN A 256 11.88 -14.47 -6.22
N PRO A 257 11.40 -14.66 -4.97
CA PRO A 257 10.45 -15.71 -4.66
C PRO A 257 9.18 -15.67 -5.53
N PRO A 258 8.46 -16.81 -5.66
CA PRO A 258 7.21 -16.86 -6.40
C PRO A 258 6.24 -15.78 -5.97
N GLY A 259 5.93 -14.84 -6.86
CA GLY A 259 5.09 -13.67 -6.60
C GLY A 259 3.76 -13.68 -7.35
N THR A 260 3.36 -14.82 -7.91
CA THR A 260 2.05 -15.04 -8.52
C THR A 260 1.43 -16.35 -8.04
N PRO A 261 0.09 -16.48 -8.00
CA PRO A 261 -0.56 -17.74 -7.68
C PRO A 261 -0.09 -18.90 -8.57
N GLY A 262 0.11 -18.64 -9.87
CA GLY A 262 0.59 -19.65 -10.83
C GLY A 262 1.97 -20.17 -10.47
N ALA A 263 2.90 -19.29 -10.10
CA ALA A 263 4.24 -19.69 -9.67
C ALA A 263 4.19 -20.49 -8.36
N VAL A 264 3.33 -20.11 -7.41
CA VAL A 264 3.14 -20.87 -6.17
C VAL A 264 2.53 -22.26 -6.46
N PHE A 265 1.51 -22.31 -7.30
CA PHE A 265 0.88 -23.58 -7.70
C PHE A 265 1.85 -24.50 -8.43
N SER A 266 2.75 -23.94 -9.27
CA SER A 266 3.78 -24.73 -9.96
C SER A 266 4.77 -25.37 -8.98
N GLY A 267 5.07 -24.70 -7.85
CA GLY A 267 5.85 -25.30 -6.78
C GLY A 267 5.13 -26.44 -6.06
N TRP A 268 3.79 -26.40 -5.96
CA TRP A 268 2.99 -27.45 -5.32
C TRP A 268 2.60 -28.58 -6.27
N TRP A 269 2.28 -28.25 -7.53
CA TRP A 269 1.83 -29.18 -8.57
C TRP A 269 2.60 -28.94 -9.87
N PRO A 270 3.83 -29.48 -10.00
CA PRO A 270 4.62 -29.37 -11.22
C PRO A 270 3.84 -29.84 -12.46
N GLY A 271 3.92 -29.06 -13.55
CA GLY A 271 3.24 -29.32 -14.81
C GLY A 271 1.77 -28.91 -14.92
N MET A 272 1.06 -28.71 -13.79
CA MET A 272 -0.32 -28.26 -13.77
C MET A 272 -0.49 -26.86 -13.15
N GLY A 273 0.39 -26.46 -12.25
CA GLY A 273 0.24 -25.25 -11.44
C GLY A 273 0.20 -23.97 -12.28
N GLU A 274 1.00 -23.88 -13.33
CA GLU A 274 0.97 -22.73 -14.25
C GLU A 274 -0.39 -22.61 -14.96
N ARG A 275 -0.94 -23.72 -15.44
CA ARG A 275 -2.28 -23.75 -16.07
C ARG A 275 -3.38 -23.33 -15.10
N LEU A 276 -3.30 -23.77 -13.83
CA LEU A 276 -4.22 -23.35 -12.78
C LEU A 276 -4.08 -21.84 -12.51
N GLY A 277 -2.87 -21.31 -12.51
CA GLY A 277 -2.60 -19.87 -12.36
C GLY A 277 -3.21 -19.05 -13.50
N TRP A 278 -3.06 -19.49 -14.75
CA TRP A 278 -3.69 -18.84 -15.90
C TRP A 278 -5.21 -18.96 -15.87
N GLY A 279 -5.75 -20.11 -15.46
CA GLY A 279 -7.19 -20.32 -15.27
C GLY A 279 -7.73 -19.35 -14.21
N LEU A 280 -7.06 -19.22 -13.05
CA LEU A 280 -7.44 -18.27 -12.00
C LEU A 280 -7.39 -16.82 -12.53
N THR A 281 -6.31 -16.45 -13.22
CA THR A 281 -6.15 -15.11 -13.83
C THR A 281 -7.29 -14.80 -14.80
N ALA A 282 -7.65 -15.74 -15.66
CA ALA A 282 -8.74 -15.57 -16.62
C ALA A 282 -10.10 -15.39 -15.90
N VAL A 283 -10.40 -16.22 -14.90
CA VAL A 283 -11.65 -16.12 -14.12
C VAL A 283 -11.73 -14.79 -13.41
N LEU A 284 -10.68 -14.38 -12.67
CA LEU A 284 -10.66 -13.10 -11.96
C LEU A 284 -10.73 -11.91 -12.93
N GLY A 285 -10.07 -11.99 -14.08
CA GLY A 285 -10.11 -10.99 -15.13
C GLY A 285 -11.52 -10.79 -15.68
N ILE A 286 -12.21 -11.89 -16.00
CA ILE A 286 -13.61 -11.83 -16.45
C ILE A 286 -14.50 -11.19 -15.38
N ILE A 287 -14.38 -11.63 -14.13
CA ILE A 287 -15.15 -11.07 -13.01
C ILE A 287 -14.90 -9.56 -12.91
N LEU A 288 -13.64 -9.12 -12.94
CA LEU A 288 -13.32 -7.69 -12.87
C LEU A 288 -13.90 -6.90 -14.03
N ILE A 289 -13.80 -7.39 -15.26
CA ILE A 289 -14.38 -6.73 -16.44
C ILE A 289 -15.90 -6.54 -16.25
N LEU A 290 -16.60 -7.59 -15.81
CA LEU A 290 -18.04 -7.52 -15.57
C LEU A 290 -18.41 -6.50 -14.48
N GLU A 291 -17.67 -6.49 -13.35
CA GLU A 291 -17.90 -5.55 -12.26
C GLU A 291 -17.52 -4.10 -12.65
N TRP A 292 -16.48 -3.91 -13.46
CA TRP A 292 -16.14 -2.60 -14.00
C TRP A 292 -17.22 -2.05 -14.93
N LEU A 293 -17.76 -2.90 -15.79
CA LEU A 293 -18.89 -2.53 -16.66
C LEU A 293 -20.14 -2.21 -15.83
N ALA A 294 -20.42 -2.97 -14.78
CA ALA A 294 -21.52 -2.72 -13.85
C ALA A 294 -21.33 -1.41 -13.05
N ALA A 295 -20.10 -1.04 -12.72
CA ALA A 295 -19.78 0.21 -12.01
C ALA A 295 -19.77 1.44 -12.93
N ARG A 296 -19.76 1.25 -14.27
CA ARG A 296 -19.76 2.33 -15.25
C ARG A 296 -20.95 3.28 -15.00
N ARG A 297 -20.67 4.57 -14.93
CA ARG A 297 -21.69 5.62 -14.69
C ARG A 297 -22.47 5.48 -13.38
N LYS A 298 -21.99 4.67 -12.44
CA LYS A 298 -22.56 4.55 -11.09
C LYS A 298 -21.88 5.52 -10.13
N GLY A 299 -22.59 5.88 -9.04
CA GLY A 299 -22.08 6.79 -8.02
C GLY A 299 -20.87 6.23 -7.24
N PHE A 300 -20.31 7.09 -6.38
CA PHE A 300 -19.05 6.81 -5.68
C PHE A 300 -19.09 5.53 -4.82
N ARG A 301 -20.19 5.15 -4.20
CA ARG A 301 -20.28 3.92 -3.38
C ARG A 301 -20.03 2.67 -4.22
N TRP A 302 -20.63 2.60 -5.41
CA TRP A 302 -20.39 1.49 -6.34
C TRP A 302 -18.95 1.48 -6.84
N PHE A 303 -18.45 2.64 -7.26
CA PHE A 303 -17.07 2.83 -7.64
C PHE A 303 -16.12 2.33 -6.55
N PHE A 304 -16.30 2.76 -5.29
CA PHE A 304 -15.40 2.44 -4.19
C PHE A 304 -15.40 0.95 -3.85
N TRP A 305 -16.58 0.31 -3.84
CA TRP A 305 -16.66 -1.14 -3.67
C TRP A 305 -15.92 -1.88 -4.79
N THR A 306 -16.13 -1.51 -6.06
CA THR A 306 -15.45 -2.12 -7.20
C THR A 306 -13.95 -1.85 -7.19
N ALA A 307 -13.50 -0.66 -6.75
CA ALA A 307 -12.09 -0.34 -6.56
C ALA A 307 -11.45 -1.23 -5.48
N CYS A 308 -12.16 -1.44 -4.36
CA CYS A 308 -11.72 -2.38 -3.31
C CYS A 308 -11.62 -3.82 -3.85
N LEU A 309 -12.60 -4.28 -4.63
CA LEU A 309 -12.54 -5.60 -5.26
C LEU A 309 -11.37 -5.71 -6.24
N THR A 310 -11.15 -4.67 -7.05
CA THR A 310 -10.02 -4.60 -7.98
C THR A 310 -8.68 -4.68 -7.25
N LEU A 311 -8.52 -3.95 -6.14
CA LEU A 311 -7.31 -4.02 -5.29
C LEU A 311 -7.04 -5.44 -4.78
N VAL A 312 -8.07 -6.15 -4.36
CA VAL A 312 -7.92 -7.52 -3.84
C VAL A 312 -7.58 -8.48 -4.97
N MET A 313 -8.34 -8.47 -6.06
CA MET A 313 -8.14 -9.42 -7.16
C MET A 313 -6.85 -9.15 -7.93
N SER A 314 -6.38 -7.88 -7.98
CA SER A 314 -5.10 -7.53 -8.62
C SER A 314 -3.90 -8.27 -8.03
N GLN A 315 -3.98 -8.68 -6.76
CA GLN A 315 -2.92 -9.45 -6.11
C GLN A 315 -2.79 -10.88 -6.68
N TRP A 316 -3.80 -11.37 -7.40
CA TRP A 316 -3.84 -12.74 -7.93
C TRP A 316 -3.91 -12.83 -9.46
N ILE A 317 -3.94 -11.73 -10.18
CA ILE A 317 -4.07 -11.68 -11.65
C ILE A 317 -2.71 -11.87 -12.39
N GLY A 318 -1.82 -12.68 -11.88
CA GLY A 318 -0.58 -13.03 -12.60
C GLY A 318 0.47 -11.92 -12.68
N ILE A 319 0.28 -10.79 -12.02
CA ILE A 319 1.28 -9.74 -11.89
C ILE A 319 2.17 -10.06 -10.67
N GLN A 320 3.49 -10.07 -10.89
CA GLN A 320 4.46 -10.34 -9.83
C GLN A 320 4.26 -9.39 -8.64
N THR A 321 3.96 -9.92 -7.47
CA THR A 321 3.80 -9.16 -6.23
C THR A 321 4.35 -9.96 -5.03
N ASP A 322 4.32 -9.38 -3.86
CA ASP A 322 4.80 -9.96 -2.60
C ASP A 322 3.73 -9.77 -1.51
N PRO A 323 3.53 -10.73 -0.56
CA PRO A 323 2.60 -10.54 0.56
C PRO A 323 2.88 -9.28 1.39
N GLY A 324 4.12 -8.75 1.39
CA GLY A 324 4.45 -7.47 2.00
C GLY A 324 3.69 -6.29 1.37
N ASN A 325 3.24 -6.43 0.11
CA ASN A 325 2.45 -5.40 -0.57
C ASN A 325 0.99 -5.37 -0.14
N PHE A 326 0.51 -6.35 0.60
CA PHE A 326 -0.91 -6.48 0.97
C PHE A 326 -1.40 -5.45 1.99
N VAL A 327 -0.55 -4.54 2.44
CA VAL A 327 -0.98 -3.37 3.23
C VAL A 327 -2.05 -2.55 2.49
N VAL A 328 -2.05 -2.51 1.16
CA VAL A 328 -3.09 -1.85 0.34
C VAL A 328 -4.48 -2.46 0.57
N LEU A 329 -4.54 -3.72 0.99
CA LEU A 329 -5.78 -4.44 1.30
C LEU A 329 -6.41 -3.99 2.64
N PHE A 330 -5.75 -3.11 3.37
CA PHE A 330 -6.35 -2.46 4.53
C PHE A 330 -7.60 -1.63 4.14
N ILE A 331 -7.60 -0.99 2.96
CA ILE A 331 -8.74 -0.20 2.47
C ILE A 331 -10.00 -1.05 2.31
N PRO A 332 -9.99 -2.18 1.54
CA PRO A 332 -11.15 -3.06 1.44
C PRO A 332 -11.54 -3.71 2.77
N LEU A 333 -10.57 -3.99 3.65
CA LEU A 333 -10.86 -4.54 4.98
C LEU A 333 -11.68 -3.56 5.82
N VAL A 334 -11.34 -2.28 5.80
CA VAL A 334 -12.09 -1.23 6.51
C VAL A 334 -13.49 -1.06 5.94
N LEU A 335 -13.69 -1.19 4.61
CA LEU A 335 -15.01 -1.17 4.00
C LEU A 335 -15.89 -2.31 4.55
N VAL A 336 -15.36 -3.52 4.63
CA VAL A 336 -16.08 -4.69 5.20
C VAL A 336 -16.47 -4.42 6.65
N PHE A 337 -15.54 -3.92 7.47
CA PHE A 337 -15.79 -3.62 8.88
C PHE A 337 -16.86 -2.54 9.07
N ALA A 338 -16.80 -1.48 8.28
CA ALA A 338 -17.79 -0.41 8.32
C ALA A 338 -19.21 -0.93 8.04
N VAL A 339 -19.36 -1.76 7.00
CA VAL A 339 -20.65 -2.36 6.66
C VAL A 339 -21.14 -3.34 7.73
N TRP A 340 -20.23 -4.13 8.32
CA TRP A 340 -20.63 -5.06 9.38
C TRP A 340 -21.15 -4.35 10.63
N GLU A 341 -20.47 -3.27 11.10
CA GLU A 341 -20.97 -2.50 12.24
C GLU A 341 -22.28 -1.78 11.91
N GLU A 342 -22.40 -1.18 10.71
CA GLU A 342 -23.63 -0.52 10.27
C GLU A 342 -24.83 -1.48 10.27
N ARG A 343 -24.62 -2.74 9.85
CA ARG A 343 -25.71 -3.70 9.68
C ARG A 343 -26.05 -4.49 10.92
N TRP A 344 -25.06 -4.84 11.72
CA TRP A 344 -25.23 -5.76 12.84
C TRP A 344 -24.98 -5.12 14.21
N GLY A 345 -24.65 -3.82 14.24
CA GLY A 345 -24.42 -3.08 15.49
C GLY A 345 -23.44 -3.79 16.42
N GLN A 346 -23.87 -4.13 17.62
CA GLN A 346 -23.04 -4.80 18.62
C GLN A 346 -22.50 -6.18 18.13
N ARG A 347 -23.31 -6.97 17.42
CA ARG A 347 -22.84 -8.24 16.85
C ARG A 347 -21.76 -8.04 15.80
N GLY A 348 -21.90 -6.98 14.98
CA GLY A 348 -20.90 -6.57 14.01
C GLY A 348 -19.57 -6.19 14.67
N ARG A 349 -19.59 -5.48 15.80
CA ARG A 349 -18.38 -5.15 16.58
C ARG A 349 -17.64 -6.39 17.05
N TRP A 350 -18.35 -7.39 17.59
CA TRP A 350 -17.74 -8.67 18.01
C TRP A 350 -17.17 -9.44 16.82
N ALA A 351 -17.86 -9.47 15.68
CA ALA A 351 -17.36 -10.08 14.45
C ALA A 351 -16.07 -9.39 13.98
N ILE A 352 -16.03 -8.05 13.99
CA ILE A 352 -14.83 -7.27 13.63
C ILE A 352 -13.67 -7.60 14.56
N LEU A 353 -13.89 -7.66 15.88
CA LEU A 353 -12.86 -8.01 16.85
C LEU A 353 -12.33 -9.43 16.64
N GLY A 354 -13.24 -10.41 16.44
CA GLY A 354 -12.87 -11.79 16.16
C GLY A 354 -12.03 -11.93 14.89
N ILE A 355 -12.43 -11.27 13.81
CA ILE A 355 -11.70 -11.30 12.54
C ILE A 355 -10.35 -10.55 12.63
N LYS A 356 -10.29 -9.40 13.32
CA LYS A 356 -9.00 -8.73 13.56
C LYS A 356 -8.04 -9.63 14.33
N LEU A 357 -8.53 -10.31 15.36
CA LEU A 357 -7.71 -11.25 16.14
C LEU A 357 -7.28 -12.43 15.27
N ALA A 358 -8.18 -13.00 14.46
CA ALA A 358 -7.88 -14.13 13.59
C ALA A 358 -6.84 -13.75 12.51
N ILE A 359 -7.00 -12.59 11.87
CA ILE A 359 -6.02 -12.07 10.90
C ILE A 359 -4.69 -11.79 11.59
N PHE A 360 -4.70 -11.09 12.74
CA PHE A 360 -3.49 -10.78 13.48
C PHE A 360 -2.75 -12.05 13.91
N ALA A 361 -3.38 -12.86 14.74
CA ALA A 361 -2.75 -14.05 15.28
C ALA A 361 -2.47 -15.12 14.20
N GLY A 362 -3.39 -15.31 13.25
CA GLY A 362 -3.28 -16.30 12.19
C GLY A 362 -2.13 -16.00 11.22
N LEU A 363 -2.00 -14.77 10.74
CA LEU A 363 -0.92 -14.42 9.81
C LEU A 363 0.45 -14.43 10.49
N TRP A 364 0.56 -13.95 11.73
CA TRP A 364 1.82 -14.02 12.48
C TRP A 364 2.19 -15.47 12.82
N ALA A 365 1.25 -16.27 13.26
CA ALA A 365 1.49 -17.70 13.53
C ALA A 365 1.89 -18.45 12.26
N LEU A 366 1.24 -18.16 11.12
CA LEU A 366 1.57 -18.76 9.84
C LEU A 366 2.98 -18.36 9.41
N PHE A 367 3.35 -17.08 9.50
CA PHE A 367 4.69 -16.60 9.21
C PHE A 367 5.74 -17.27 10.10
N ILE A 368 5.57 -17.25 11.42
CA ILE A 368 6.54 -17.83 12.38
C ILE A 368 6.73 -19.33 12.16
N ARG A 369 5.66 -20.05 11.79
CA ARG A 369 5.74 -21.51 11.55
C ARG A 369 6.33 -21.89 10.20
N THR A 370 6.31 -20.98 9.24
CA THR A 370 6.73 -21.28 7.86
C THR A 370 8.02 -20.57 7.43
N ILE A 371 8.60 -19.75 8.30
CA ILE A 371 9.87 -19.07 8.04
C ILE A 371 10.98 -20.10 7.90
N THR A 372 11.76 -20.00 6.83
CA THR A 372 12.80 -20.97 6.50
C THR A 372 14.20 -20.48 6.81
N ASP A 373 14.44 -19.17 6.89
CA ASP A 373 15.70 -18.56 7.21
C ASP A 373 15.53 -17.50 8.31
N VAL A 374 16.22 -17.70 9.43
CA VAL A 374 16.15 -16.78 10.57
C VAL A 374 17.00 -15.53 10.33
N GLY A 375 18.08 -15.63 9.56
CA GLY A 375 18.97 -14.50 9.23
C GLY A 375 18.36 -13.54 8.21
N GLN A 376 17.67 -14.08 7.21
CA GLN A 376 16.90 -13.32 6.22
C GLN A 376 15.54 -13.97 6.03
N PRO A 377 14.55 -13.60 6.85
CA PRO A 377 13.27 -14.29 6.91
C PRO A 377 12.49 -14.17 5.59
N LEU A 378 12.53 -15.24 4.80
CA LEU A 378 11.76 -15.37 3.57
C LEU A 378 10.31 -15.71 3.89
N GLN A 379 9.40 -15.02 3.23
CA GLN A 379 7.97 -15.26 3.37
C GLN A 379 7.57 -16.54 2.62
N HIS A 380 6.92 -17.45 3.34
CA HIS A 380 6.41 -18.67 2.69
C HIS A 380 5.26 -18.34 1.73
N PRO A 381 5.21 -18.94 0.53
CA PRO A 381 4.19 -18.66 -0.49
C PRO A 381 2.73 -18.83 -0.02
N ILE A 382 2.48 -19.63 1.01
CA ILE A 382 1.13 -19.83 1.57
C ILE A 382 0.51 -18.52 2.08
N LEU A 383 1.33 -17.52 2.48
CA LEU A 383 0.87 -16.21 2.92
C LEU A 383 0.16 -15.39 1.81
N PHE A 384 0.29 -15.84 0.57
CA PHE A 384 -0.37 -15.24 -0.58
C PHE A 384 -1.90 -15.38 -0.56
N PHE A 385 -2.45 -16.38 0.14
CA PHE A 385 -3.84 -16.78 -0.04
C PHE A 385 -4.82 -16.30 1.03
N PRO A 386 -4.52 -16.32 2.35
CA PRO A 386 -5.53 -16.13 3.38
C PRO A 386 -6.28 -14.81 3.30
N LEU A 387 -5.56 -13.68 3.20
CA LEU A 387 -6.19 -12.37 3.24
C LEU A 387 -6.96 -12.02 1.95
N PRO A 388 -6.41 -12.22 0.73
CA PRO A 388 -7.17 -11.97 -0.49
C PRO A 388 -8.42 -12.86 -0.60
N LEU A 389 -8.31 -14.15 -0.26
CA LEU A 389 -9.48 -15.07 -0.28
C LEU A 389 -10.58 -14.59 0.67
N PHE A 390 -10.21 -14.28 1.92
CA PHE A 390 -11.15 -13.73 2.89
C PHE A 390 -11.83 -12.47 2.35
N LEU A 391 -11.06 -11.55 1.77
CA LEU A 391 -11.59 -10.28 1.29
C LEU A 391 -12.48 -10.43 0.04
N ILE A 392 -12.17 -11.33 -0.88
CA ILE A 392 -13.05 -11.62 -2.02
C ILE A 392 -14.42 -12.07 -1.50
N ILE A 393 -14.45 -13.06 -0.61
CA ILE A 393 -15.69 -13.59 -0.03
C ILE A 393 -16.42 -12.49 0.75
N ALA A 394 -15.72 -11.75 1.62
CA ALA A 394 -16.32 -10.71 2.45
C ALA A 394 -16.86 -9.53 1.63
N LEU A 395 -16.15 -9.09 0.58
CA LEU A 395 -16.61 -8.01 -0.31
C LEU A 395 -17.87 -8.41 -1.06
N TYR A 396 -17.97 -9.64 -1.58
CA TYR A 396 -19.19 -10.10 -2.21
C TYR A 396 -20.34 -10.25 -1.21
N TRP A 397 -20.06 -10.73 0.00
CA TRP A 397 -21.07 -10.81 1.05
C TRP A 397 -21.65 -9.42 1.40
N VAL A 398 -20.79 -8.39 1.53
CA VAL A 398 -21.27 -7.02 1.86
C VAL A 398 -21.70 -6.23 0.64
N ARG A 399 -21.53 -6.72 -0.59
CA ARG A 399 -21.76 -5.99 -1.85
C ARG A 399 -23.10 -5.25 -1.86
N TRP A 400 -24.16 -5.95 -1.54
CA TRP A 400 -25.53 -5.40 -1.56
C TRP A 400 -25.69 -4.14 -0.72
N TRP A 401 -25.08 -4.12 0.44
CA TRP A 401 -25.15 -2.98 1.36
C TRP A 401 -24.13 -1.90 1.04
N ALA A 402 -22.93 -2.29 0.62
CA ALA A 402 -21.87 -1.37 0.31
C ALA A 402 -22.21 -0.43 -0.85
N ILE A 403 -22.90 -0.93 -1.90
CA ILE A 403 -23.26 -0.14 -3.09
C ILE A 403 -24.55 0.67 -2.96
N ARG A 404 -25.35 0.47 -1.91
CA ARG A 404 -26.61 1.17 -1.66
C ARG A 404 -26.44 2.28 -0.61
N PRO A 405 -27.28 3.34 -0.62
CA PRO A 405 -27.28 4.33 0.45
C PRO A 405 -27.61 3.68 1.80
N SER A 406 -27.04 4.24 2.90
CA SER A 406 -27.34 3.78 4.26
C SER A 406 -28.83 3.91 4.57
N ARG A 407 -29.37 3.05 5.43
CA ARG A 407 -30.78 3.14 5.87
C ARG A 407 -31.11 4.50 6.47
N LEU A 408 -30.19 5.08 7.26
CA LEU A 408 -30.34 6.40 7.86
C LEU A 408 -30.57 7.51 6.83
N ALA A 409 -29.92 7.44 5.64
CA ALA A 409 -30.16 8.41 4.58
C ALA A 409 -31.52 8.23 3.90
N VAL A 410 -32.04 7.00 3.86
CA VAL A 410 -33.37 6.71 3.33
C VAL A 410 -34.47 7.14 4.32
N GLU A 411 -34.24 6.90 5.62
CA GLU A 411 -35.15 7.35 6.68
C GLU A 411 -35.22 8.88 6.76
N HIS A 412 -34.12 9.60 6.57
CA HIS A 412 -34.14 11.06 6.48
C HIS A 412 -34.84 11.58 5.22
N LEU A 413 -34.74 10.89 4.07
CA LEU A 413 -35.44 11.28 2.87
C LEU A 413 -36.95 11.01 3.00
N GLN A 414 -37.34 9.90 3.62
CA GLN A 414 -38.77 9.60 3.89
C GLN A 414 -39.41 10.60 4.88
N ALA A 415 -38.67 11.05 5.89
CA ALA A 415 -39.14 12.08 6.81
C ALA A 415 -39.28 13.48 6.14
N TYR A 416 -38.62 13.73 5.01
CA TYR A 416 -38.79 14.96 4.22
C TYR A 416 -39.98 14.90 3.27
N ASP A 417 -40.35 13.70 2.81
CA ASP A 417 -41.53 13.50 1.93
C ASP A 417 -42.85 13.46 2.72
N GLU A 418 -42.82 13.39 4.05
CA GLU A 418 -43.96 13.43 4.95
C GLU A 418 -44.23 14.84 5.57
N LEU A 419 -43.38 15.84 5.27
CA LEU A 419 -43.55 17.26 5.64
C LEU A 419 -44.00 18.10 4.46
#